data_6ed8e03d6f185c84ce08e6cf622e102c
#
_entry.id   6ed8e03d6f185c84ce08e6cf622e102c
#
_cell.length_a   1.000
_cell.length_b   1.000
_cell.length_c   1.000
_cell.angle_alpha   90.00
_cell.angle_beta   90.00
_cell.angle_gamma   90.00
#
_symmetry.space_group_name_H-M   'P 1'
#
loop_
_entity.id
_entity.type
_entity.pdbx_description
1 polymer ?
#
loop_
_entity_poly.entity_id
_entity_poly.type
_entity_poly.pdbx_seq_one_letter_code
_entity_poly.pdbx_strand_id
1 'polypeptide(L)'
;MSTRKRRVGAETPLFVWVGASLALLFLLLPLVGLLKRVAWSGIFGAVTSGPASEALRLSLITSVFATMIALVLGLPLAWVLARIEFRGRSMVRALVMLPMVLPPVVGGVALLGAYGKSNGLIGGWLFDVFGLQLTFSPLGVVIAEAFVALPFLVMAVESGLRSIDPRFEESAATMGLGPSERFWKVTLRLLAPSLIAGVAVAWARALGEFGATITFAGNIEGRTQTTPLAVYLLLESDPDAAYALSFVLLAVCVAVLVAMRGSWMGRRS
;
A
#
# COMPACT_ATOMS: atom_id res chain seq x y z
N MET A 1 41.67 19.28 24.69
CA MET A 1 41.90 19.13 23.23
C MET A 1 40.57 18.81 22.54
N SER A 2 39.99 19.84 21.91
CA SER A 2 38.69 19.73 21.25
C SER A 2 38.88 19.05 19.89
N THR A 3 38.40 17.81 19.72
CA THR A 3 38.37 17.14 18.44
C THR A 3 37.23 17.73 17.60
N ARG A 4 37.57 18.75 16.84
CA ARG A 4 36.71 19.31 15.78
C ARG A 4 36.37 18.19 14.81
N LYS A 5 35.16 17.57 14.93
CA LYS A 5 34.61 16.68 13.88
C LYS A 5 34.61 17.45 12.57
N ARG A 6 35.62 17.21 11.73
CA ARG A 6 35.58 17.61 10.31
C ARG A 6 34.31 17.04 9.73
N ARG A 7 33.28 17.88 9.57
CA ARG A 7 32.22 17.61 8.58
C ARG A 7 32.97 17.59 7.26
N VAL A 8 33.14 16.41 6.70
CA VAL A 8 33.48 16.25 5.31
C VAL A 8 32.23 16.80 4.59
N GLY A 9 32.27 18.10 4.26
CA GLY A 9 31.36 18.71 3.31
C GLY A 9 31.65 18.01 2.00
N ALA A 10 30.86 16.99 1.68
CA ALA A 10 30.86 16.44 0.34
C ALA A 10 30.50 17.60 -0.56
N GLU A 11 31.50 18.13 -1.31
CA GLU A 11 31.26 19.06 -2.42
C GLU A 11 30.45 18.26 -3.43
N THR A 12 29.12 18.40 -3.34
CA THR A 12 28.21 17.65 -4.19
C THR A 12 28.36 18.22 -5.60
N PRO A 13 28.77 17.45 -6.60
CA PRO A 13 28.97 17.95 -7.96
C PRO A 13 27.72 18.65 -8.47
N LEU A 14 27.89 19.70 -9.27
CA LEU A 14 26.79 20.52 -9.81
C LEU A 14 25.74 19.67 -10.55
N PHE A 15 26.19 18.64 -11.29
CA PHE A 15 25.28 17.76 -12.03
C PHE A 15 24.29 17.00 -11.12
N VAL A 16 24.68 16.70 -9.86
CA VAL A 16 23.78 16.06 -8.88
C VAL A 16 22.66 17.02 -8.47
N TRP A 17 23.00 18.29 -8.23
CA TRP A 17 22.00 19.31 -7.92
C TRP A 17 21.06 19.58 -9.09
N VAL A 18 21.59 19.67 -10.31
CA VAL A 18 20.78 19.83 -11.53
C VAL A 18 19.86 18.64 -11.72
N GLY A 19 20.37 17.41 -11.61
CA GLY A 19 19.57 16.19 -11.72
C GLY A 19 18.48 16.11 -10.65
N ALA A 20 18.81 16.42 -9.38
CA ALA A 20 17.83 16.43 -8.30
C ALA A 20 16.73 17.51 -8.51
N SER A 21 17.11 18.70 -8.98
CA SER A 21 16.15 19.78 -9.26
C SER A 21 15.22 19.43 -10.43
N LEU A 22 15.75 18.83 -11.48
CA LEU A 22 14.94 18.35 -12.61
C LEU A 22 13.98 17.23 -12.18
N ALA A 23 14.43 16.30 -11.36
CA ALA A 23 13.59 15.24 -10.82
C ALA A 23 12.45 15.81 -9.95
N LEU A 24 12.75 16.78 -9.08
CA LEU A 24 11.74 17.46 -8.27
C LEU A 24 10.74 18.23 -9.14
N LEU A 25 11.22 18.95 -10.16
CA LEU A 25 10.36 19.67 -11.09
C LEU A 25 9.44 18.70 -11.85
N PHE A 26 9.97 17.59 -12.34
CA PHE A 26 9.20 16.55 -13.01
C PHE A 26 8.09 15.97 -12.13
N LEU A 27 8.36 15.75 -10.83
CA LEU A 27 7.37 15.25 -9.87
C LEU A 27 6.33 16.31 -9.46
N LEU A 28 6.75 17.57 -9.32
CA LEU A 28 5.86 18.64 -8.86
C LEU A 28 4.95 19.16 -9.97
N LEU A 29 5.39 19.13 -11.23
CA LEU A 29 4.65 19.71 -12.35
C LEU A 29 3.24 19.12 -12.52
N PRO A 30 3.04 17.77 -12.49
CA PRO A 30 1.69 17.19 -12.56
C PRO A 30 0.82 17.57 -11.35
N LEU A 31 1.40 17.66 -10.14
CA LEU A 31 0.67 18.03 -8.93
C LEU A 31 0.19 19.49 -9.00
N VAL A 32 1.05 20.40 -9.48
CA VAL A 32 0.68 21.80 -9.73
C VAL A 32 -0.38 21.88 -10.82
N GLY A 33 -0.28 21.06 -11.87
CA GLY A 33 -1.28 20.94 -12.92
C GLY A 33 -2.65 20.53 -12.39
N LEU A 34 -2.68 19.53 -11.52
CA LEU A 34 -3.89 19.09 -10.83
C LEU A 34 -4.50 20.24 -10.00
N LEU A 35 -3.69 20.88 -9.14
CA LEU A 35 -4.15 21.98 -8.27
C LEU A 35 -4.72 23.17 -9.06
N LYS A 36 -4.17 23.49 -10.22
CA LYS A 36 -4.66 24.56 -11.09
C LYS A 36 -6.00 24.25 -11.76
N ARG A 37 -6.31 22.97 -11.95
CA ARG A 37 -7.53 22.50 -12.60
C ARG A 37 -8.70 22.30 -11.65
N VAL A 38 -8.44 22.26 -10.34
CA VAL A 38 -9.51 22.10 -9.31
C VAL A 38 -10.41 23.33 -9.33
N ALA A 39 -11.70 23.11 -9.52
CA ALA A 39 -12.74 24.12 -9.34
C ALA A 39 -13.03 24.31 -7.84
N TRP A 40 -12.23 25.16 -7.18
CA TRP A 40 -12.25 25.34 -5.72
C TRP A 40 -13.62 25.74 -5.17
N SER A 41 -14.39 26.53 -5.90
CA SER A 41 -15.73 26.95 -5.49
C SER A 41 -16.76 25.81 -5.47
N GLY A 42 -16.55 24.77 -6.28
CA GLY A 42 -17.47 23.63 -6.39
C GLY A 42 -16.98 22.35 -5.70
N ILE A 43 -15.76 22.35 -5.15
CA ILE A 43 -15.11 21.12 -4.64
C ILE A 43 -15.97 20.40 -3.58
N PHE A 44 -16.58 21.13 -2.67
CA PHE A 44 -17.40 20.55 -1.62
C PHE A 44 -18.63 19.84 -2.20
N GLY A 45 -19.34 20.51 -3.12
CA GLY A 45 -20.49 19.91 -3.81
C GLY A 45 -20.10 18.68 -4.63
N ALA A 46 -19.00 18.75 -5.39
CA ALA A 46 -18.51 17.64 -6.21
C ALA A 46 -18.15 16.40 -5.37
N VAL A 47 -17.56 16.60 -4.19
CA VAL A 47 -17.13 15.49 -3.31
C VAL A 47 -18.27 14.94 -2.45
N THR A 48 -19.24 15.77 -2.10
CA THR A 48 -20.41 15.35 -1.32
C THR A 48 -21.59 14.88 -2.19
N SER A 49 -21.49 14.97 -3.52
CA SER A 49 -22.44 14.32 -4.43
C SER A 49 -22.52 12.82 -4.10
N GLY A 50 -23.74 12.23 -4.16
CA GLY A 50 -23.98 10.84 -3.77
C GLY A 50 -22.94 9.86 -4.32
N PRO A 51 -22.75 9.77 -5.66
CA PRO A 51 -21.82 8.82 -6.26
C PRO A 51 -20.35 9.03 -5.85
N ALA A 52 -19.87 10.28 -5.80
CA ALA A 52 -18.49 10.56 -5.43
C ALA A 52 -18.21 10.26 -3.95
N SER A 53 -19.14 10.59 -3.06
CA SER A 53 -19.02 10.30 -1.63
C SER A 53 -19.08 8.80 -1.35
N GLU A 54 -19.90 8.04 -2.07
CA GLU A 54 -19.97 6.58 -1.98
C GLU A 54 -18.69 5.93 -2.45
N ALA A 55 -18.12 6.37 -3.60
CA ALA A 55 -16.85 5.88 -4.11
C ALA A 55 -15.69 6.16 -3.13
N LEU A 56 -15.64 7.36 -2.54
CA LEU A 56 -14.64 7.71 -1.54
C LEU A 56 -14.75 6.85 -0.27
N ARG A 57 -15.97 6.71 0.25
CA ARG A 57 -16.25 5.85 1.41
C ARG A 57 -15.86 4.40 1.14
N LEU A 58 -16.25 3.86 -0.02
CA LEU A 58 -15.91 2.50 -0.42
C LEU A 58 -14.40 2.34 -0.47
N SER A 59 -13.67 3.22 -1.16
CA SER A 59 -12.20 3.16 -1.25
C SER A 59 -11.52 3.19 0.11
N LEU A 60 -11.96 4.05 1.02
CA LEU A 60 -11.37 4.13 2.36
C LEU A 60 -11.63 2.86 3.17
N ILE A 61 -12.83 2.30 3.10
CA ILE A 61 -13.18 1.08 3.81
C ILE A 61 -12.42 -0.11 3.24
N THR A 62 -12.48 -0.32 1.91
CA THR A 62 -11.87 -1.48 1.27
C THR A 62 -10.35 -1.47 1.41
N SER A 63 -9.69 -0.31 1.25
CA SER A 63 -8.24 -0.19 1.41
C SER A 63 -7.77 -0.46 2.84
N VAL A 64 -8.55 -0.10 3.86
CA VAL A 64 -8.24 -0.46 5.26
C VAL A 64 -8.34 -1.98 5.45
N PHE A 65 -9.42 -2.62 5.00
CA PHE A 65 -9.56 -4.08 5.10
C PHE A 65 -8.51 -4.82 4.29
N ALA A 66 -8.18 -4.34 3.09
CA ALA A 66 -7.11 -4.89 2.26
C ALA A 66 -5.76 -4.81 2.97
N THR A 67 -5.47 -3.68 3.61
CA THR A 67 -4.25 -3.48 4.40
C THR A 67 -4.22 -4.39 5.63
N MET A 68 -5.35 -4.60 6.30
CA MET A 68 -5.44 -5.55 7.42
C MET A 68 -5.16 -6.98 6.96
N ILE A 69 -5.70 -7.41 5.82
CA ILE A 69 -5.39 -8.72 5.22
C ILE A 69 -3.90 -8.80 4.88
N ALA A 70 -3.36 -7.78 4.24
CA ALA A 70 -1.93 -7.72 3.93
C ALA A 70 -1.07 -7.79 5.19
N LEU A 71 -1.47 -7.15 6.29
CA LEU A 71 -0.77 -7.20 7.58
C LEU A 71 -0.81 -8.60 8.21
N VAL A 72 -2.00 -9.20 8.28
CA VAL A 72 -2.21 -10.52 8.91
C VAL A 72 -1.45 -11.62 8.17
N LEU A 73 -1.44 -11.58 6.83
CA LEU A 73 -0.75 -12.57 5.99
C LEU A 73 0.72 -12.21 5.75
N GLY A 74 1.01 -10.93 5.55
CA GLY A 74 2.33 -10.44 5.16
C GLY A 74 3.33 -10.42 6.30
N LEU A 75 2.92 -10.12 7.53
CA LEU A 75 3.84 -10.09 8.67
C LEU A 75 4.47 -11.48 8.95
N PRO A 76 3.70 -12.59 9.07
CA PRO A 76 4.29 -13.91 9.24
C PRO A 76 5.10 -14.36 8.02
N LEU A 77 4.65 -14.02 6.80
CA LEU A 77 5.40 -14.34 5.57
C LEU A 77 6.74 -13.61 5.53
N ALA A 78 6.75 -12.32 5.85
CA ALA A 78 7.98 -11.54 5.95
C ALA A 78 8.92 -12.07 7.02
N TRP A 79 8.38 -12.53 8.17
CA TRP A 79 9.15 -13.18 9.21
C TRP A 79 9.86 -14.44 8.69
N VAL A 80 9.12 -15.34 8.03
CA VAL A 80 9.70 -16.56 7.44
C VAL A 80 10.79 -16.21 6.44
N LEU A 81 10.53 -15.23 5.57
CA LEU A 81 11.50 -14.75 4.57
C LEU A 81 12.70 -14.02 5.20
N ALA A 82 12.59 -13.45 6.38
CA ALA A 82 13.70 -12.75 7.03
C ALA A 82 14.57 -13.68 7.87
N ARG A 83 13.97 -14.62 8.61
CA ARG A 83 14.60 -15.36 9.70
C ARG A 83 14.84 -16.85 9.43
N ILE A 84 14.10 -17.46 8.49
CA ILE A 84 14.18 -18.89 8.24
C ILE A 84 14.93 -19.16 6.93
N GLU A 85 15.93 -20.02 6.99
CA GLU A 85 16.62 -20.51 5.81
C GLU A 85 15.98 -21.83 5.36
N PHE A 86 15.48 -21.85 4.13
CA PHE A 86 14.88 -23.04 3.52
C PHE A 86 15.12 -23.07 2.00
N ARG A 87 15.08 -24.28 1.43
CA ARG A 87 15.18 -24.47 -0.02
C ARG A 87 13.97 -23.82 -0.71
N GLY A 88 14.21 -22.97 -1.72
CA GLY A 88 13.15 -22.26 -2.44
C GLY A 88 12.79 -20.89 -1.89
N ARG A 89 13.48 -20.37 -0.84
CA ARG A 89 13.24 -19.03 -0.27
C ARG A 89 13.27 -17.91 -1.31
N SER A 90 14.22 -17.97 -2.26
CA SER A 90 14.31 -17.00 -3.36
C SER A 90 13.10 -17.06 -4.30
N MET A 91 12.59 -18.26 -4.54
CA MET A 91 11.39 -18.46 -5.37
C MET A 91 10.14 -17.93 -4.67
N VAL A 92 9.97 -18.20 -3.37
CA VAL A 92 8.85 -17.63 -2.59
C VAL A 92 8.93 -16.11 -2.58
N ARG A 93 10.12 -15.52 -2.41
CA ARG A 93 10.30 -14.06 -2.52
C ARG A 93 9.91 -13.54 -3.89
N ALA A 94 10.32 -14.21 -4.96
CA ALA A 94 9.93 -13.84 -6.34
C ALA A 94 8.41 -13.92 -6.53
N LEU A 95 7.75 -14.96 -6.00
CA LEU A 95 6.28 -15.09 -6.04
C LEU A 95 5.58 -13.95 -5.27
N VAL A 96 6.10 -13.58 -4.11
CA VAL A 96 5.55 -12.43 -3.35
C VAL A 96 5.68 -11.12 -4.13
N MET A 97 6.75 -10.96 -4.92
CA MET A 97 6.96 -9.75 -5.73
C MET A 97 6.17 -9.73 -7.04
N LEU A 98 5.62 -10.87 -7.48
CA LEU A 98 4.89 -10.98 -8.74
C LEU A 98 3.79 -9.91 -8.91
N PRO A 99 2.93 -9.63 -7.91
CA PRO A 99 1.88 -8.62 -8.06
C PRO A 99 2.40 -7.20 -8.34
N MET A 100 3.65 -6.90 -7.98
CA MET A 100 4.27 -5.58 -8.28
C MET A 100 4.76 -5.48 -9.73
N VAL A 101 5.14 -6.61 -10.32
CA VAL A 101 5.73 -6.67 -11.66
C VAL A 101 4.66 -6.91 -12.73
N LEU A 102 3.61 -7.63 -12.37
CA LEU A 102 2.48 -7.89 -13.26
C LEU A 102 1.74 -6.58 -13.60
N PRO A 103 1.38 -6.38 -14.88
CA PRO A 103 0.42 -5.33 -15.21
C PRO A 103 -0.86 -5.52 -14.38
N PRO A 104 -1.41 -4.45 -13.76
CA PRO A 104 -2.53 -4.59 -12.82
C PRO A 104 -3.75 -5.33 -13.40
N VAL A 105 -4.07 -5.10 -14.67
CA VAL A 105 -5.16 -5.82 -15.38
C VAL A 105 -4.89 -7.32 -15.43
N VAL A 106 -3.64 -7.73 -15.69
CA VAL A 106 -3.25 -9.16 -15.72
C VAL A 106 -3.39 -9.78 -14.33
N GLY A 107 -3.04 -9.02 -13.28
CA GLY A 107 -3.31 -9.41 -11.89
C GLY A 107 -4.81 -9.69 -11.64
N GLY A 108 -5.68 -8.81 -12.15
CA GLY A 108 -7.13 -9.00 -12.07
C GLY A 108 -7.62 -10.25 -12.82
N VAL A 109 -7.06 -10.55 -14.00
CA VAL A 109 -7.35 -11.80 -14.74
C VAL A 109 -6.88 -13.03 -13.96
N ALA A 110 -5.71 -12.95 -13.31
CA ALA A 110 -5.22 -14.04 -12.45
C ALA A 110 -6.17 -14.27 -11.24
N LEU A 111 -6.68 -13.20 -10.64
CA LEU A 111 -7.69 -13.29 -9.58
C LEU A 111 -9.02 -13.90 -10.09
N LEU A 112 -9.45 -13.57 -11.32
CA LEU A 112 -10.61 -14.21 -11.95
C LEU A 112 -10.37 -15.71 -12.14
N GLY A 113 -9.19 -16.12 -12.60
CA GLY A 113 -8.82 -17.53 -12.72
C GLY A 113 -8.79 -18.28 -11.39
N ALA A 114 -8.46 -17.60 -10.29
CA ALA A 114 -8.45 -18.20 -8.96
C ALA A 114 -9.84 -18.21 -8.30
N TYR A 115 -10.53 -17.07 -8.30
CA TYR A 115 -11.69 -16.78 -7.46
C TYR A 115 -12.98 -16.52 -8.25
N GLY A 116 -12.95 -16.60 -9.58
CA GLY A 116 -14.14 -16.45 -10.42
C GLY A 116 -15.20 -17.51 -10.09
N LYS A 117 -16.46 -17.08 -9.98
CA LYS A 117 -17.57 -17.98 -9.59
C LYS A 117 -17.74 -19.14 -10.55
N SER A 118 -17.73 -18.90 -11.86
CA SER A 118 -18.05 -19.93 -12.87
C SER A 118 -16.84 -20.78 -13.27
N ASN A 119 -15.66 -20.16 -13.44
CA ASN A 119 -14.48 -20.80 -14.01
C ASN A 119 -13.21 -20.64 -13.15
N GLY A 120 -13.34 -20.13 -11.93
CA GLY A 120 -12.21 -20.00 -11.00
C GLY A 120 -11.89 -21.31 -10.30
N LEU A 121 -10.61 -21.46 -9.87
CA LEU A 121 -10.16 -22.68 -9.18
C LEU A 121 -10.96 -22.98 -7.90
N ILE A 122 -11.27 -21.97 -7.11
CA ILE A 122 -11.97 -22.12 -5.82
C ILE A 122 -13.24 -21.25 -5.71
N GLY A 123 -13.50 -20.37 -6.68
CA GLY A 123 -14.61 -19.41 -6.58
C GLY A 123 -15.99 -20.08 -6.59
N GLY A 124 -16.18 -21.12 -7.37
CA GLY A 124 -17.42 -21.93 -7.37
C GLY A 124 -17.65 -22.61 -6.03
N TRP A 125 -16.63 -23.27 -5.49
CA TRP A 125 -16.69 -23.91 -4.18
C TRP A 125 -17.01 -22.92 -3.04
N LEU A 126 -16.39 -21.72 -3.06
CA LEU A 126 -16.70 -20.67 -2.08
C LEU A 126 -18.16 -20.22 -2.16
N PHE A 127 -18.70 -20.17 -3.38
CA PHE A 127 -20.10 -19.82 -3.57
C PHE A 127 -21.03 -20.93 -3.10
N ASP A 128 -20.75 -22.18 -3.46
CA ASP A 128 -21.62 -23.33 -3.15
C ASP A 128 -21.65 -23.65 -1.65
N VAL A 129 -20.52 -23.50 -0.95
CA VAL A 129 -20.41 -23.85 0.48
C VAL A 129 -20.79 -22.69 1.39
N PHE A 130 -20.35 -21.46 1.05
CA PHE A 130 -20.49 -20.29 1.92
C PHE A 130 -21.41 -19.20 1.36
N GLY A 131 -21.93 -19.35 0.13
CA GLY A 131 -22.68 -18.30 -0.55
C GLY A 131 -21.83 -17.09 -0.93
N LEU A 132 -20.50 -17.19 -0.85
CA LEU A 132 -19.57 -16.08 -1.04
C LEU A 132 -19.22 -15.91 -2.54
N GLN A 133 -19.74 -14.85 -3.13
CA GLN A 133 -19.33 -14.41 -4.46
C GLN A 133 -18.32 -13.26 -4.30
N LEU A 134 -17.06 -13.50 -4.70
CA LEU A 134 -16.02 -12.48 -4.65
C LEU A 134 -16.04 -11.53 -5.85
N THR A 135 -16.29 -12.07 -7.06
CA THR A 135 -16.42 -11.23 -8.25
C THR A 135 -17.63 -10.29 -8.13
N PHE A 136 -17.45 -9.05 -8.61
CA PHE A 136 -18.50 -8.01 -8.62
C PHE A 136 -19.08 -7.70 -7.22
N SER A 137 -18.23 -7.79 -6.19
CA SER A 137 -18.60 -7.53 -4.79
C SER A 137 -17.57 -6.64 -4.08
N PRO A 138 -17.93 -5.96 -2.98
CA PRO A 138 -16.98 -5.20 -2.17
C PRO A 138 -15.85 -6.06 -1.62
N LEU A 139 -16.11 -7.34 -1.31
CA LEU A 139 -15.07 -8.29 -0.91
C LEU A 139 -14.08 -8.55 -2.05
N GLY A 140 -14.54 -8.57 -3.31
CA GLY A 140 -13.68 -8.67 -4.47
C GLY A 140 -12.75 -7.47 -4.59
N VAL A 141 -13.24 -6.25 -4.30
CA VAL A 141 -12.40 -5.04 -4.24
C VAL A 141 -11.31 -5.23 -3.18
N VAL A 142 -11.67 -5.64 -1.97
CA VAL A 142 -10.73 -5.89 -0.87
C VAL A 142 -9.66 -6.92 -1.26
N ILE A 143 -10.03 -8.02 -1.92
CA ILE A 143 -9.09 -9.05 -2.37
C ILE A 143 -8.15 -8.52 -3.45
N ALA A 144 -8.66 -7.76 -4.42
CA ALA A 144 -7.84 -7.16 -5.47
C ALA A 144 -6.81 -6.16 -4.88
N GLU A 145 -7.27 -5.28 -4.00
CA GLU A 145 -6.43 -4.33 -3.29
C GLU A 145 -5.38 -5.02 -2.40
N ALA A 146 -5.78 -6.08 -1.65
CA ALA A 146 -4.88 -6.83 -0.77
C ALA A 146 -3.81 -7.58 -1.57
N PHE A 147 -4.17 -8.18 -2.71
CA PHE A 147 -3.24 -8.86 -3.61
C PHE A 147 -2.11 -7.94 -4.07
N VAL A 148 -2.44 -6.70 -4.40
CA VAL A 148 -1.46 -5.71 -4.88
C VAL A 148 -0.70 -5.04 -3.73
N ALA A 149 -1.31 -4.87 -2.57
CA ALA A 149 -0.71 -4.22 -1.39
C ALA A 149 0.26 -5.14 -0.62
N LEU A 150 -0.01 -6.45 -0.61
CA LEU A 150 0.74 -7.45 0.17
C LEU A 150 2.26 -7.40 -0.05
N PRO A 151 2.80 -7.37 -1.28
CA PRO A 151 4.24 -7.35 -1.49
C PRO A 151 4.93 -6.12 -0.89
N PHE A 152 4.29 -4.97 -0.91
CA PHE A 152 4.85 -3.74 -0.33
C PHE A 152 5.02 -3.85 1.18
N LEU A 153 4.04 -4.43 1.87
CA LEU A 153 4.15 -4.70 3.30
C LEU A 153 5.25 -5.73 3.59
N VAL A 154 5.24 -6.86 2.87
CA VAL A 154 6.22 -7.93 3.07
C VAL A 154 7.64 -7.41 2.90
N MET A 155 7.91 -6.63 1.85
CA MET A 155 9.24 -6.06 1.60
C MET A 155 9.69 -5.10 2.71
N ALA A 156 8.80 -4.21 3.16
CA ALA A 156 9.12 -3.25 4.21
C ALA A 156 9.41 -3.95 5.54
N VAL A 157 8.58 -4.94 5.90
CA VAL A 157 8.73 -5.73 7.12
C VAL A 157 9.97 -6.65 7.04
N GLU A 158 10.19 -7.34 5.92
CA GLU A 158 11.38 -8.17 5.73
C GLU A 158 12.66 -7.34 5.85
N SER A 159 12.72 -6.17 5.22
CA SER A 159 13.85 -5.26 5.33
C SER A 159 14.05 -4.77 6.77
N GLY A 160 12.97 -4.42 7.46
CA GLY A 160 13.00 -4.02 8.87
C GLY A 160 13.53 -5.13 9.77
N LEU A 161 13.02 -6.37 9.61
CA LEU A 161 13.49 -7.53 10.39
C LEU A 161 14.97 -7.84 10.15
N ARG A 162 15.47 -7.67 8.93
CA ARG A 162 16.89 -7.88 8.60
C ARG A 162 17.80 -6.80 9.18
N SER A 163 17.29 -5.61 9.45
CA SER A 163 18.06 -4.52 10.06
C SER A 163 18.17 -4.61 11.57
N ILE A 164 17.36 -5.46 12.24
CA ILE A 164 17.43 -5.68 13.68
C ILE A 164 18.61 -6.59 13.99
N ASP A 165 19.54 -6.11 14.85
CA ASP A 165 20.66 -6.91 15.34
C ASP A 165 20.13 -8.13 16.14
N PRO A 166 20.51 -9.36 15.75
CA PRO A 166 20.08 -10.58 16.45
C PRO A 166 20.42 -10.61 17.93
N ARG A 167 21.44 -9.88 18.36
CA ARG A 167 21.85 -9.80 19.79
C ARG A 167 20.74 -9.32 20.72
N PHE A 168 19.80 -8.53 20.27
CA PHE A 168 18.64 -8.13 21.08
C PHE A 168 17.74 -9.32 21.41
N GLU A 169 17.50 -10.20 20.44
CA GLU A 169 16.70 -11.41 20.64
C GLU A 169 17.46 -12.47 21.45
N GLU A 170 18.77 -12.59 21.26
CA GLU A 170 19.65 -13.48 22.03
C GLU A 170 19.72 -13.05 23.51
N SER A 171 19.91 -11.75 23.76
CA SER A 171 19.93 -11.20 25.13
C SER A 171 18.58 -11.42 25.84
N ALA A 172 17.48 -11.27 25.14
CA ALA A 172 16.16 -11.54 25.69
C ALA A 172 15.96 -13.04 25.98
N ALA A 173 16.55 -13.93 25.16
CA ALA A 173 16.53 -15.37 25.41
C ALA A 173 17.32 -15.75 26.67
N THR A 174 18.51 -15.15 26.88
CA THR A 174 19.31 -15.39 28.10
C THR A 174 18.64 -14.90 29.37
N MET A 175 17.77 -13.89 29.27
CA MET A 175 16.91 -13.39 30.36
C MET A 175 15.66 -14.28 30.59
N GLY A 176 15.52 -15.41 29.90
CA GLY A 176 14.44 -16.37 30.10
C GLY A 176 13.15 -16.09 29.32
N LEU A 177 13.13 -15.10 28.39
CA LEU A 177 11.94 -14.85 27.57
C LEU A 177 11.72 -15.97 26.56
N GLY A 178 10.52 -16.54 26.54
CA GLY A 178 10.10 -17.52 25.54
C GLY A 178 9.97 -16.92 24.13
N PRO A 179 9.90 -17.75 23.06
CA PRO A 179 9.84 -17.27 21.68
C PRO A 179 8.71 -16.27 21.41
N SER A 180 7.52 -16.52 21.92
CA SER A 180 6.36 -15.62 21.76
C SER A 180 6.58 -14.28 22.49
N GLU A 181 7.12 -14.31 23.69
CA GLU A 181 7.40 -13.09 24.45
C GLU A 181 8.48 -12.24 23.78
N ARG A 182 9.54 -12.86 23.25
CA ARG A 182 10.57 -12.18 22.48
C ARG A 182 9.97 -11.47 21.25
N PHE A 183 9.09 -12.16 20.52
CA PHE A 183 8.41 -11.57 19.37
C PHE A 183 7.64 -10.31 19.76
N TRP A 184 6.75 -10.39 20.76
CA TRP A 184 5.87 -9.27 21.13
C TRP A 184 6.58 -8.16 21.89
N LYS A 185 7.49 -8.51 22.81
CA LYS A 185 8.13 -7.54 23.72
C LYS A 185 9.39 -6.90 23.13
N VAL A 186 10.11 -7.60 22.25
CA VAL A 186 11.40 -7.14 21.72
C VAL A 186 11.29 -6.87 20.21
N THR A 187 11.06 -7.92 19.42
CA THR A 187 11.16 -7.80 17.95
C THR A 187 10.11 -6.86 17.38
N LEU A 188 8.85 -6.99 17.77
CA LEU A 188 7.78 -6.14 17.25
C LEU A 188 7.99 -4.66 17.63
N ARG A 189 8.55 -4.38 18.80
CA ARG A 189 8.88 -3.00 19.22
C ARG A 189 10.00 -2.39 18.38
N LEU A 190 11.04 -3.18 18.09
CA LEU A 190 12.14 -2.75 17.24
C LEU A 190 11.71 -2.63 15.78
N LEU A 191 10.80 -3.50 15.34
CA LEU A 191 10.22 -3.50 14.00
C LEU A 191 9.21 -2.37 13.76
N ALA A 192 8.61 -1.81 14.82
CA ALA A 192 7.48 -0.88 14.73
C ALA A 192 7.66 0.25 13.71
N PRO A 193 8.82 0.93 13.60
CA PRO A 193 8.99 1.98 12.60
C PRO A 193 8.86 1.47 11.16
N SER A 194 9.47 0.31 10.85
CA SER A 194 9.41 -0.32 9.52
C SER A 194 8.02 -0.90 9.25
N LEU A 195 7.37 -1.46 10.26
CA LEU A 195 6.02 -1.98 10.17
C LEU A 195 5.01 -0.87 9.85
N ILE A 196 5.07 0.24 10.60
CA ILE A 196 4.20 1.40 10.37
C ILE A 196 4.42 1.96 8.96
N ALA A 197 5.68 2.12 8.53
CA ALA A 197 6.01 2.57 7.19
C ALA A 197 5.46 1.60 6.12
N GLY A 198 5.63 0.30 6.33
CA GLY A 198 5.12 -0.74 5.44
C GLY A 198 3.59 -0.74 5.34
N VAL A 199 2.90 -0.60 6.46
CA VAL A 199 1.43 -0.51 6.50
C VAL A 199 0.94 0.70 5.70
N ALA A 200 1.60 1.87 5.83
CA ALA A 200 1.17 3.04 5.07
C ALA A 200 1.41 2.92 3.57
N VAL A 201 2.56 2.39 3.18
CA VAL A 201 2.83 2.17 1.75
C VAL A 201 1.85 1.16 1.17
N ALA A 202 1.57 0.06 1.89
CA ALA A 202 0.59 -0.93 1.50
C ALA A 202 -0.82 -0.33 1.39
N TRP A 203 -1.23 0.49 2.36
CA TRP A 203 -2.51 1.18 2.33
C TRP A 203 -2.63 2.17 1.17
N ALA A 204 -1.61 3.00 0.95
CA ALA A 204 -1.61 3.95 -0.17
C ALA A 204 -1.69 3.21 -1.51
N ARG A 205 -1.02 2.04 -1.62
CA ARG A 205 -1.07 1.19 -2.81
C ARG A 205 -2.45 0.55 -3.00
N ALA A 206 -3.10 0.09 -1.92
CA ALA A 206 -4.47 -0.42 -1.94
C ALA A 206 -5.46 0.67 -2.37
N LEU A 207 -5.40 1.85 -1.74
CA LEU A 207 -6.28 2.97 -2.00
C LEU A 207 -6.21 3.47 -3.46
N GLY A 208 -5.04 3.41 -4.08
CA GLY A 208 -4.82 3.80 -5.48
C GLY A 208 -5.02 2.66 -6.49
N GLU A 209 -5.53 1.49 -6.08
CA GLU A 209 -5.68 0.37 -7.01
C GLU A 209 -6.85 0.60 -7.98
N PHE A 210 -6.58 0.32 -9.24
CA PHE A 210 -7.52 0.50 -10.36
C PHE A 210 -7.64 -0.76 -11.22
N GLY A 211 -6.51 -1.23 -11.76
CA GLY A 211 -6.50 -2.22 -12.83
C GLY A 211 -6.95 -3.62 -12.43
N ALA A 212 -6.49 -4.11 -11.28
CA ALA A 212 -6.93 -5.40 -10.75
C ALA A 212 -8.38 -5.31 -10.28
N THR A 213 -8.79 -4.18 -9.70
CA THR A 213 -10.14 -3.96 -9.22
C THR A 213 -11.15 -3.94 -10.36
N ILE A 214 -10.92 -3.14 -11.41
CA ILE A 214 -11.87 -3.07 -12.54
C ILE A 214 -12.04 -4.41 -13.22
N THR A 215 -10.95 -5.20 -13.33
CA THR A 215 -10.99 -6.50 -14.01
C THR A 215 -11.65 -7.57 -13.16
N PHE A 216 -11.41 -7.62 -11.85
CA PHE A 216 -11.89 -8.66 -10.96
C PHE A 216 -13.24 -8.33 -10.31
N ALA A 217 -13.38 -7.11 -9.78
CA ALA A 217 -14.57 -6.67 -9.06
C ALA A 217 -15.54 -5.83 -9.91
N GLY A 218 -15.10 -5.39 -11.09
CA GLY A 218 -15.89 -4.53 -11.97
C GLY A 218 -15.93 -3.07 -11.51
N ASN A 219 -16.85 -2.29 -12.09
CA ASN A 219 -17.03 -0.87 -11.80
C ASN A 219 -18.54 -0.57 -11.68
N ILE A 220 -19.13 -1.00 -10.56
CA ILE A 220 -20.56 -0.85 -10.27
C ILE A 220 -20.73 0.26 -9.25
N GLU A 221 -21.42 1.34 -9.63
CA GLU A 221 -21.75 2.46 -8.75
C GLU A 221 -22.43 1.99 -7.46
N GLY A 222 -22.02 2.55 -6.32
CA GLY A 222 -22.54 2.18 -4.99
C GLY A 222 -22.09 0.81 -4.49
N ARG A 223 -21.39 0.00 -5.30
CA ARG A 223 -21.02 -1.37 -4.90
C ARG A 223 -19.55 -1.71 -5.05
N THR A 224 -18.93 -1.45 -6.19
CA THR A 224 -17.52 -1.77 -6.46
C THR A 224 -16.74 -0.62 -7.07
N GLN A 225 -17.40 0.50 -7.34
CA GLN A 225 -16.77 1.68 -7.88
C GLN A 225 -15.94 2.39 -6.82
N THR A 226 -14.64 2.16 -6.82
CA THR A 226 -13.68 2.87 -5.99
C THR A 226 -13.40 4.27 -6.53
N THR A 227 -12.79 5.15 -5.71
CA THR A 227 -12.44 6.51 -6.13
C THR A 227 -11.63 6.58 -7.43
N PRO A 228 -10.57 5.77 -7.64
CA PRO A 228 -9.87 5.76 -8.92
C PRO A 228 -10.77 5.39 -10.11
N LEU A 229 -11.72 4.47 -9.91
CA LEU A 229 -12.68 4.05 -10.94
C LEU A 229 -13.70 5.15 -11.23
N ALA A 230 -14.18 5.86 -10.19
CA ALA A 230 -15.07 6.99 -10.34
C ALA A 230 -14.37 8.15 -11.08
N VAL A 231 -13.14 8.49 -10.71
CA VAL A 231 -12.33 9.52 -11.39
C VAL A 231 -12.17 9.20 -12.87
N TYR A 232 -11.91 7.95 -13.23
CA TYR A 232 -11.76 7.54 -14.62
C TYR A 232 -13.02 7.82 -15.45
N LEU A 233 -14.20 7.50 -14.93
CA LEU A 233 -15.47 7.80 -15.63
C LEU A 233 -15.79 9.28 -15.67
N LEU A 234 -15.52 10.00 -14.57
CA LEU A 234 -15.78 11.44 -14.49
C LEU A 234 -14.90 12.24 -15.43
N LEU A 235 -13.70 11.75 -15.81
CA LEU A 235 -12.86 12.45 -16.79
C LEU A 235 -13.55 12.62 -18.15
N GLU A 236 -14.47 11.72 -18.52
CA GLU A 236 -15.22 11.79 -19.78
C GLU A 236 -16.54 12.57 -19.64
N SER A 237 -17.19 12.54 -18.47
CA SER A 237 -18.54 13.10 -18.26
C SER A 237 -18.53 14.44 -17.52
N ASP A 238 -17.70 14.61 -16.51
CA ASP A 238 -17.57 15.82 -15.67
C ASP A 238 -16.11 15.96 -15.20
N PRO A 239 -15.24 16.56 -16.05
CA PRO A 239 -13.83 16.73 -15.71
C PRO A 239 -13.59 17.54 -14.43
N ASP A 240 -14.44 18.52 -14.11
CA ASP A 240 -14.28 19.33 -12.91
C ASP A 240 -14.49 18.51 -11.64
N ALA A 241 -15.49 17.64 -11.62
CA ALA A 241 -15.69 16.67 -10.55
C ALA A 241 -14.54 15.65 -10.46
N ALA A 242 -13.99 15.21 -11.61
CA ALA A 242 -12.84 14.32 -11.66
C ALA A 242 -11.60 14.96 -11.00
N TYR A 243 -11.30 16.23 -11.31
CA TYR A 243 -10.19 16.95 -10.69
C TYR A 243 -10.42 17.19 -9.19
N ALA A 244 -11.64 17.50 -8.77
CA ALA A 244 -12.00 17.68 -7.36
C ALA A 244 -11.79 16.38 -6.57
N LEU A 245 -12.31 15.26 -7.07
CA LEU A 245 -12.18 13.95 -6.43
C LEU A 245 -10.73 13.45 -6.40
N SER A 246 -9.97 13.69 -7.48
CA SER A 246 -8.53 13.41 -7.54
C SER A 246 -7.74 14.21 -6.50
N PHE A 247 -8.07 15.48 -6.32
CA PHE A 247 -7.45 16.32 -5.30
C PHE A 247 -7.74 15.80 -3.88
N VAL A 248 -8.97 15.40 -3.59
CA VAL A 248 -9.32 14.84 -2.27
C VAL A 248 -8.54 13.56 -2.02
N LEU A 249 -8.45 12.65 -3.00
CA LEU A 249 -7.65 11.45 -2.88
C LEU A 249 -6.18 11.76 -2.62
N LEU A 250 -5.60 12.73 -3.36
CA LEU A 250 -4.23 13.21 -3.14
C LEU A 250 -4.07 13.77 -1.72
N ALA A 251 -5.01 14.62 -1.26
CA ALA A 251 -4.95 15.22 0.07
C ALA A 251 -4.98 14.15 1.17
N VAL A 252 -5.81 13.12 1.04
CA VAL A 252 -5.87 11.98 1.95
C VAL A 252 -4.53 11.23 1.96
N CYS A 253 -3.95 10.93 0.80
CA CYS A 253 -2.63 10.27 0.72
C CYS A 253 -1.54 11.12 1.39
N VAL A 254 -1.49 12.42 1.10
CA VAL A 254 -0.52 13.35 1.70
C VAL A 254 -0.71 13.46 3.21
N ALA A 255 -1.96 13.55 3.68
CA ALA A 255 -2.25 13.62 5.12
C ALA A 255 -1.72 12.39 5.88
N VAL A 256 -1.91 11.17 5.32
CA VAL A 256 -1.38 9.93 5.90
C VAL A 256 0.15 9.93 5.88
N LEU A 257 0.79 10.31 4.77
CA LEU A 257 2.24 10.39 4.69
C LEU A 257 2.82 11.39 5.71
N VAL A 258 2.19 12.56 5.87
CA VAL A 258 2.60 13.56 6.86
C VAL A 258 2.39 13.07 8.29
N ALA A 259 1.27 12.43 8.59
CA ALA A 259 1.01 11.84 9.92
C ALA A 259 2.08 10.81 10.30
N MET A 260 2.59 10.09 9.32
CA MET A 260 3.60 9.04 9.53
C MET A 260 5.04 9.54 9.50
N ARG A 261 5.29 10.79 9.13
CA ARG A 261 6.66 11.33 9.04
C ARG A 261 7.46 11.17 10.35
N GLY A 262 6.79 11.17 11.51
CA GLY A 262 7.42 10.98 12.82
C GLY A 262 8.04 9.60 13.01
N SER A 263 7.53 8.56 12.33
CA SER A 263 8.08 7.21 12.35
C SER A 263 9.28 7.05 11.41
N TRP A 264 9.36 7.88 10.35
CA TRP A 264 10.47 7.86 9.37
C TRP A 264 11.71 8.61 9.86
N MET A 265 11.50 9.67 10.63
CA MET A 265 12.58 10.43 11.24
C MET A 265 12.91 9.87 12.60
N GLY A 266 13.26 8.60 12.75
CA GLY A 266 13.55 7.93 14.00
C GLY A 266 13.98 8.93 15.07
N ARG A 267 13.39 8.88 16.26
CA ARG A 267 13.74 9.78 17.38
C ARG A 267 15.25 9.85 17.50
N ARG A 268 15.84 10.91 16.94
CA ARG A 268 17.21 11.30 17.27
C ARG A 268 17.12 11.86 18.69
N SER A 269 17.26 10.99 19.66
CA SER A 269 17.60 11.35 21.04
C SER A 269 19.01 10.88 21.32
#